data_83e178eb9a8333c7ed3d2966234c2da4
#
_entry.id   83e178eb9a8333c7ed3d2966234c2da4
#
_cell.length_a   1.000
_cell.length_b   1.000
_cell.length_c   1.000
_cell.angle_alpha   90.00
_cell.angle_beta   90.00
_cell.angle_gamma   90.00
#
_symmetry.space_group_name_H-M   'P 1'
#
loop_
_entity.id
_entity.type
_entity.pdbx_description
1 polymer ?
#
loop_
_entity_poly.entity_id
_entity_poly.type
_entity_poly.pdbx_seq_one_letter_code
_entity_poly.pdbx_strand_id
1 'polypeptide(L)'
;MSFVDDVIAALKDPKKFVVAHPSPAVRVALAEEFGGKPGDLCTDQMLNALEKAGFTVYDVNQTADQTILEEGTEFIKKVRYWCLGERSPEVNMMAHHPLPHFTSCCPGWVRNMEINFASAIPHVSTTKSPIQMGGALGKTWAAKHVWNKDPRDVCIVSITPCTAKIFEASRPESVSYTHLTLPTTPY
;
A
#
# COMPACT_ATOMS: atom_id res chain seq x y z
N MET A 1 -17.08 -13.35 -5.58
CA MET A 1 -17.28 -12.98 -4.16
C MET A 1 -17.07 -11.47 -4.10
N SER A 2 -18.02 -10.71 -3.62
CA SER A 2 -17.92 -9.24 -3.59
C SER A 2 -17.26 -8.83 -2.29
N PHE A 3 -16.10 -8.19 -2.37
CA PHE A 3 -15.43 -7.62 -1.20
C PHE A 3 -16.24 -6.50 -0.52
N VAL A 4 -17.23 -5.93 -1.23
CA VAL A 4 -18.11 -4.89 -0.72
C VAL A 4 -18.97 -5.43 0.45
N ASP A 5 -19.46 -6.65 0.34
CA ASP A 5 -20.28 -7.26 1.40
C ASP A 5 -19.48 -7.46 2.69
N ASP A 6 -18.19 -7.85 2.56
CA ASP A 6 -17.29 -8.00 3.70
C ASP A 6 -17.01 -6.65 4.37
N VAL A 7 -16.86 -5.57 3.59
CA VAL A 7 -16.67 -4.21 4.10
C VAL A 7 -17.93 -3.73 4.83
N ILE A 8 -19.09 -3.94 4.23
CA ILE A 8 -20.38 -3.58 4.87
C ILE A 8 -20.57 -4.35 6.19
N ALA A 9 -20.23 -5.62 6.22
CA ALA A 9 -20.28 -6.42 7.43
C ALA A 9 -19.31 -5.88 8.49
N ALA A 10 -18.10 -5.53 8.11
CA ALA A 10 -17.12 -4.94 9.03
C ALA A 10 -17.57 -3.59 9.60
N LEU A 11 -18.16 -2.73 8.77
CA LEU A 11 -18.71 -1.43 9.22
C LEU A 11 -19.89 -1.57 10.18
N LYS A 12 -20.65 -2.67 10.09
CA LYS A 12 -21.77 -2.95 10.98
C LYS A 12 -21.34 -3.65 12.29
N ASP A 13 -20.14 -4.18 12.35
CA ASP A 13 -19.63 -4.85 13.55
C ASP A 13 -19.08 -3.81 14.55
N PRO A 14 -19.72 -3.61 15.72
CA PRO A 14 -19.28 -2.62 16.69
C PRO A 14 -17.92 -2.93 17.33
N LYS A 15 -17.40 -4.14 17.14
CA LYS A 15 -16.06 -4.54 17.60
C LYS A 15 -14.96 -4.17 16.62
N LYS A 16 -15.30 -3.81 15.39
CA LYS A 16 -14.34 -3.48 14.36
C LYS A 16 -14.11 -1.98 14.27
N PHE A 17 -12.85 -1.62 14.14
CA PHE A 17 -12.41 -0.27 13.80
C PHE A 17 -12.00 -0.26 12.33
N VAL A 18 -12.85 0.29 11.46
CA VAL A 18 -12.68 0.18 10.00
C VAL A 18 -12.01 1.43 9.47
N VAL A 19 -10.90 1.22 8.80
CA VAL A 19 -10.04 2.28 8.23
C VAL A 19 -10.05 2.18 6.71
N ALA A 20 -10.48 3.24 6.03
CA ALA A 20 -10.35 3.36 4.58
C ALA A 20 -8.94 3.83 4.20
N HIS A 21 -8.35 3.17 3.23
CA HIS A 21 -7.01 3.44 2.70
C HIS A 21 -7.10 3.71 1.19
N PRO A 22 -7.58 4.92 0.77
CA PRO A 22 -7.83 5.23 -0.63
C PRO A 22 -6.52 5.49 -1.40
N SER A 23 -6.40 4.88 -2.58
CA SER A 23 -5.27 5.12 -3.47
C SER A 23 -5.37 6.49 -4.17
N PRO A 24 -4.26 7.07 -4.65
CA PRO A 24 -4.24 8.38 -5.29
C PRO A 24 -5.19 8.50 -6.50
N ALA A 25 -5.38 7.43 -7.25
CA ALA A 25 -6.24 7.41 -8.43
C ALA A 25 -7.74 7.62 -8.12
N VAL A 26 -8.19 7.23 -6.91
CA VAL A 26 -9.61 7.33 -6.53
C VAL A 26 -10.09 8.77 -6.53
N ARG A 27 -9.28 9.72 -6.04
CA ARG A 27 -9.66 11.13 -5.95
C ARG A 27 -9.78 11.87 -7.28
N VAL A 28 -9.25 11.30 -8.37
CA VAL A 28 -9.37 11.86 -9.73
C VAL A 28 -10.36 11.09 -10.60
N ALA A 29 -10.77 9.89 -10.18
CA ALA A 29 -11.77 9.10 -10.89
C ALA A 29 -13.18 9.29 -10.32
N LEU A 30 -13.28 9.51 -9.01
CA LEU A 30 -14.57 9.57 -8.31
C LEU A 30 -15.44 10.76 -8.76
N ALA A 31 -14.84 11.87 -9.20
CA ALA A 31 -15.57 13.06 -9.63
C ALA A 31 -16.51 12.77 -10.82
N GLU A 32 -16.11 11.90 -11.74
CA GLU A 32 -16.90 11.52 -12.92
C GLU A 32 -18.24 10.85 -12.54
N GLU A 33 -18.24 10.05 -11.47
CA GLU A 33 -19.45 9.38 -10.97
C GLU A 33 -20.50 10.36 -10.39
N PHE A 34 -20.05 11.58 -10.05
CA PHE A 34 -20.90 12.66 -9.52
C PHE A 34 -21.11 13.81 -10.49
N GLY A 35 -20.89 13.58 -11.80
CA GLY A 35 -21.10 14.56 -12.86
C GLY A 35 -19.99 15.59 -13.01
N GLY A 36 -18.84 15.37 -12.42
CA GLY A 36 -17.61 16.13 -12.66
C GLY A 36 -16.98 15.79 -14.00
N LYS A 37 -15.95 16.53 -14.36
CA LYS A 37 -15.17 16.26 -15.58
C LYS A 37 -14.12 15.18 -15.32
N PRO A 38 -13.72 14.39 -16.34
CA PRO A 38 -12.59 13.48 -16.24
C PRO A 38 -11.34 14.18 -15.70
N GLY A 39 -10.77 13.61 -14.63
CA GLY A 39 -9.57 14.14 -13.99
C GLY A 39 -9.79 15.28 -12.99
N ASP A 40 -11.01 15.69 -12.73
CA ASP A 40 -11.28 16.65 -11.66
C ASP A 40 -10.86 16.07 -10.30
N LEU A 41 -10.16 16.89 -9.51
CA LEU A 41 -9.68 16.49 -8.19
C LEU A 41 -10.79 16.68 -7.15
N CYS A 42 -11.21 15.59 -6.48
CA CYS A 42 -12.28 15.61 -5.47
C CYS A 42 -11.81 15.04 -4.12
N THR A 43 -10.61 15.41 -3.66
CA THR A 43 -10.01 14.86 -2.44
C THR A 43 -10.90 15.06 -1.22
N ASP A 44 -11.31 16.30 -0.94
CA ASP A 44 -12.10 16.61 0.25
C ASP A 44 -13.49 15.97 0.22
N GLN A 45 -14.11 15.93 -0.95
CA GLN A 45 -15.40 15.26 -1.14
C GLN A 45 -15.28 13.75 -0.89
N MET A 46 -14.19 13.12 -1.39
CA MET A 46 -13.90 11.71 -1.16
C MET A 46 -13.70 11.42 0.33
N LEU A 47 -12.88 12.22 1.01
CA LEU A 47 -12.63 12.06 2.45
C LEU A 47 -13.93 12.17 3.25
N ASN A 48 -14.71 13.24 3.01
CA ASN A 48 -16.01 13.45 3.67
C ASN A 48 -17.00 12.32 3.39
N ALA A 49 -17.03 11.78 2.17
CA ALA A 49 -17.91 10.67 1.82
C ALA A 49 -17.54 9.39 2.59
N LEU A 50 -16.26 9.08 2.70
CA LEU A 50 -15.76 7.92 3.44
C LEU A 50 -16.04 8.05 4.94
N GLU A 51 -15.82 9.23 5.53
CA GLU A 51 -16.14 9.49 6.94
C GLU A 51 -17.64 9.36 7.22
N LYS A 52 -18.50 9.91 6.35
CA LYS A 52 -19.94 9.75 6.44
C LYS A 52 -20.41 8.30 6.29
N ALA A 53 -19.68 7.49 5.54
CA ALA A 53 -19.93 6.06 5.40
C ALA A 53 -19.48 5.24 6.64
N GLY A 54 -18.82 5.87 7.62
CA GLY A 54 -18.41 5.26 8.87
C GLY A 54 -16.95 4.81 8.93
N PHE A 55 -16.13 5.20 7.96
CA PHE A 55 -14.70 4.91 7.99
C PHE A 55 -13.91 5.96 8.77
N THR A 56 -12.82 5.52 9.39
CA THR A 56 -11.67 6.40 9.65
C THR A 56 -10.81 6.40 8.39
N VAL A 57 -10.32 7.56 7.95
CA VAL A 57 -9.50 7.62 6.74
C VAL A 57 -8.02 7.66 7.07
N TYR A 58 -7.24 6.81 6.40
CA TYR A 58 -5.79 6.78 6.43
C TYR A 58 -5.29 6.79 4.99
N ASP A 59 -4.95 7.97 4.47
CA ASP A 59 -4.63 8.16 3.05
C ASP A 59 -3.34 7.42 2.65
N VAL A 60 -3.38 6.72 1.51
CA VAL A 60 -2.21 6.02 0.93
C VAL A 60 -1.04 6.98 0.69
N ASN A 61 -1.27 8.27 0.45
CA ASN A 61 -0.19 9.24 0.28
C ASN A 61 0.74 9.32 1.50
N GLN A 62 0.20 9.21 2.72
CA GLN A 62 1.01 9.21 3.94
C GLN A 62 1.94 7.99 4.02
N THR A 63 1.48 6.85 3.52
CA THR A 63 2.29 5.62 3.48
C THR A 63 3.18 5.54 2.25
N ALA A 64 2.86 6.30 1.20
CA ALA A 64 3.77 6.52 0.08
C ALA A 64 5.02 7.28 0.51
N ASP A 65 4.88 8.28 1.39
CA ASP A 65 6.02 8.99 1.97
C ASP A 65 6.92 8.03 2.76
N GLN A 66 6.35 7.13 3.55
CA GLN A 66 7.11 6.09 4.25
C GLN A 66 7.83 5.15 3.27
N THR A 67 7.15 4.74 2.19
CA THR A 67 7.75 3.91 1.16
C THR A 67 8.94 4.62 0.50
N ILE A 68 8.82 5.92 0.21
CA ILE A 68 9.90 6.73 -0.38
C ILE A 68 11.11 6.81 0.57
N LEU A 69 10.88 7.00 1.86
CA LEU A 69 11.96 7.05 2.86
C LEU A 69 12.72 5.72 2.95
N GLU A 70 12.01 4.61 3.01
CA GLU A 70 12.60 3.27 3.08
C GLU A 70 13.34 2.91 1.78
N GLU A 71 12.68 3.09 0.64
CA GLU A 71 13.24 2.76 -0.67
C GLU A 71 14.41 3.67 -1.03
N GLY A 72 14.32 4.98 -0.73
CA GLY A 72 15.40 5.93 -0.91
C GLY A 72 16.60 5.60 -0.02
N THR A 73 16.36 5.18 1.23
CA THR A 73 17.43 4.72 2.14
C THR A 73 18.13 3.48 1.59
N GLU A 74 17.36 2.50 1.09
CA GLU A 74 17.92 1.31 0.44
C GLU A 74 18.76 1.69 -0.80
N PHE A 75 18.24 2.59 -1.63
CA PHE A 75 18.97 3.09 -2.81
C PHE A 75 20.29 3.77 -2.43
N ILE A 76 20.29 4.65 -1.44
CA ILE A 76 21.51 5.32 -0.96
C ILE A 76 22.52 4.29 -0.47
N LYS A 77 22.10 3.26 0.27
CA LYS A 77 22.98 2.17 0.71
C LYS A 77 23.58 1.40 -0.48
N LYS A 78 22.80 1.13 -1.54
CA LYS A 78 23.31 0.53 -2.78
C LYS A 78 24.38 1.41 -3.44
N VAL A 79 24.14 2.73 -3.55
CA VAL A 79 25.12 3.67 -4.11
C VAL A 79 26.41 3.71 -3.27
N ARG A 80 26.30 3.79 -1.95
CA ARG A 80 27.44 3.76 -1.04
C ARG A 80 28.29 2.49 -1.24
N TYR A 81 27.64 1.34 -1.33
CA TYR A 81 28.32 0.06 -1.53
C TYR A 81 28.92 -0.09 -2.93
N TRP A 82 28.11 0.08 -3.99
CA TRP A 82 28.50 -0.25 -5.36
C TRP A 82 29.30 0.86 -6.06
N CYS A 83 28.96 2.13 -5.82
CA CYS A 83 29.58 3.25 -6.50
C CYS A 83 30.74 3.88 -5.69
N LEU A 84 30.57 3.99 -4.37
CA LEU A 84 31.57 4.62 -3.50
C LEU A 84 32.53 3.63 -2.83
N GLY A 85 32.32 2.33 -3.01
CA GLY A 85 33.18 1.28 -2.49
C GLY A 85 33.15 1.10 -0.97
N GLU A 86 32.14 1.66 -0.29
CA GLU A 86 32.00 1.52 1.15
C GLU A 86 31.72 0.07 1.56
N ARG A 87 32.33 -0.37 2.69
CA ARG A 87 32.22 -1.73 3.23
C ARG A 87 31.89 -1.74 4.72
N SER A 88 31.15 -0.74 5.18
CA SER A 88 30.67 -0.72 6.55
C SER A 88 29.59 -1.78 6.80
N PRO A 89 29.38 -2.25 8.03
CA PRO A 89 28.32 -3.21 8.34
C PRO A 89 26.93 -2.78 7.86
N GLU A 90 26.66 -1.48 7.85
CA GLU A 90 25.38 -0.90 7.42
C GLU A 90 25.06 -1.15 5.94
N VAL A 91 26.08 -1.15 5.08
CA VAL A 91 25.91 -1.29 3.63
C VAL A 91 26.28 -2.65 3.08
N ASN A 92 26.95 -3.50 3.86
CA ASN A 92 27.40 -4.83 3.41
C ASN A 92 26.26 -5.75 2.97
N MET A 93 25.06 -5.55 3.50
CA MET A 93 23.86 -6.28 3.06
C MET A 93 23.52 -6.00 1.57
N MET A 94 23.99 -4.89 1.01
CA MET A 94 23.77 -4.53 -0.38
C MET A 94 24.64 -5.32 -1.37
N ALA A 95 25.55 -6.17 -0.90
CA ALA A 95 26.38 -7.03 -1.75
C ALA A 95 25.53 -7.93 -2.68
N HIS A 96 24.35 -8.33 -2.24
CA HIS A 96 23.41 -9.17 -2.99
C HIS A 96 22.29 -8.38 -3.69
N HIS A 97 22.31 -7.05 -3.60
CA HIS A 97 21.32 -6.16 -4.18
C HIS A 97 22.00 -5.12 -5.10
N PRO A 98 22.37 -5.52 -6.33
CA PRO A 98 23.13 -4.67 -7.24
C PRO A 98 22.30 -3.51 -7.81
N LEU A 99 23.00 -2.59 -8.48
CA LEU A 99 22.39 -1.56 -9.33
C LEU A 99 22.22 -2.13 -10.77
N PRO A 100 21.23 -1.65 -11.55
CA PRO A 100 20.26 -0.60 -11.23
C PRO A 100 19.28 -1.01 -10.12
N HIS A 101 18.64 -0.01 -9.47
CA HIS A 101 17.63 -0.23 -8.47
C HIS A 101 16.24 -0.09 -9.09
N PHE A 102 15.42 -1.13 -8.97
CA PHE A 102 14.03 -1.14 -9.44
C PHE A 102 13.06 -1.04 -8.25
N THR A 103 12.07 -0.17 -8.37
CA THR A 103 11.03 -0.02 -7.34
C THR A 103 10.11 -1.24 -7.30
N SER A 104 9.51 -1.52 -6.13
CA SER A 104 8.68 -2.71 -5.88
C SER A 104 7.19 -2.41 -5.66
N CYS A 105 6.77 -1.15 -5.73
CA CYS A 105 5.40 -0.75 -5.36
C CYS A 105 4.30 -1.27 -6.30
N CYS A 106 4.63 -1.65 -7.55
CA CYS A 106 3.68 -2.17 -8.54
C CYS A 106 3.69 -3.71 -8.56
N PRO A 107 2.65 -4.40 -8.08
CA PRO A 107 2.63 -5.86 -8.05
C PRO A 107 2.57 -6.49 -9.43
N GLY A 108 1.99 -5.81 -10.44
CA GLY A 108 2.02 -6.28 -11.82
C GLY A 108 3.43 -6.28 -12.40
N TRP A 109 4.22 -5.25 -12.10
CA TRP A 109 5.64 -5.15 -12.46
C TRP A 109 6.46 -6.25 -11.78
N VAL A 110 6.32 -6.40 -10.45
CA VAL A 110 7.05 -7.43 -9.69
C VAL A 110 6.72 -8.83 -10.23
N ARG A 111 5.44 -9.13 -10.48
CA ARG A 111 5.03 -10.42 -11.04
C ARG A 111 5.57 -10.64 -12.45
N ASN A 112 5.57 -9.62 -13.30
CA ASN A 112 6.17 -9.72 -14.64
C ASN A 112 7.66 -10.03 -14.55
N MET A 113 8.37 -9.41 -13.61
CA MET A 113 9.78 -9.68 -13.39
C MET A 113 10.04 -11.11 -12.89
N GLU A 114 9.24 -11.58 -11.93
CA GLU A 114 9.33 -12.95 -11.42
C GLU A 114 9.16 -14.01 -12.53
N ILE A 115 8.26 -13.76 -13.48
CA ILE A 115 7.94 -14.72 -14.55
C ILE A 115 8.94 -14.63 -15.70
N ASN A 116 9.26 -13.42 -16.15
CA ASN A 116 9.95 -13.21 -17.41
C ASN A 116 11.42 -12.76 -17.24
N PHE A 117 11.79 -12.21 -16.08
CA PHE A 117 13.10 -11.60 -15.83
C PHE A 117 13.64 -11.97 -14.44
N ALA A 118 13.58 -13.24 -14.07
CA ALA A 118 13.97 -13.72 -12.74
C ALA A 118 15.40 -13.32 -12.34
N SER A 119 16.33 -13.18 -13.31
CA SER A 119 17.69 -12.69 -13.07
C SER A 119 17.78 -11.24 -12.59
N ALA A 120 16.71 -10.45 -12.79
CA ALA A 120 16.64 -9.06 -12.34
C ALA A 120 16.07 -8.91 -10.91
N ILE A 121 15.56 -9.98 -10.29
CA ILE A 121 15.00 -9.94 -8.93
C ILE A 121 15.96 -9.32 -7.89
N PRO A 122 17.28 -9.61 -7.89
CA PRO A 122 18.20 -8.99 -6.93
C PRO A 122 18.30 -7.46 -7.03
N HIS A 123 17.86 -6.89 -8.14
CA HIS A 123 17.84 -5.43 -8.36
C HIS A 123 16.58 -4.75 -7.77
N VAL A 124 15.54 -5.52 -7.49
CA VAL A 124 14.25 -4.99 -6.98
C VAL A 124 14.41 -4.54 -5.54
N SER A 125 13.74 -3.44 -5.19
CA SER A 125 13.64 -2.98 -3.82
C SER A 125 12.97 -4.03 -2.92
N THR A 126 13.44 -4.14 -1.69
CA THR A 126 12.84 -4.99 -0.65
C THR A 126 11.70 -4.26 0.09
N THR A 127 11.46 -3.00 -0.23
CA THR A 127 10.49 -2.14 0.44
C THR A 127 9.06 -2.54 0.08
N LYS A 128 8.18 -2.53 1.07
CA LYS A 128 6.75 -2.78 0.86
C LYS A 128 6.11 -1.65 0.05
N SER A 129 5.09 -2.00 -0.76
CA SER A 129 4.29 -0.99 -1.45
C SER A 129 3.56 -0.08 -0.46
N PRO A 130 3.15 1.14 -0.86
CA PRO A 130 2.41 2.06 0.01
C PRO A 130 1.17 1.43 0.67
N ILE A 131 0.42 0.60 -0.06
CA ILE A 131 -0.74 -0.11 0.49
C ILE A 131 -0.31 -1.12 1.56
N GLN A 132 0.73 -1.89 1.32
CA GLN A 132 1.26 -2.84 2.30
C GLN A 132 1.91 -2.13 3.49
N MET A 133 2.56 -1.00 3.26
CA MET A 133 3.10 -0.14 4.31
C MET A 133 1.97 0.37 5.22
N GLY A 134 0.85 0.82 4.62
CA GLY A 134 -0.35 1.24 5.36
C GLY A 134 -0.96 0.13 6.19
N GLY A 135 -1.01 -1.08 5.65
CA GLY A 135 -1.44 -2.27 6.39
C GLY A 135 -0.55 -2.54 7.60
N ALA A 136 0.77 -2.56 7.40
CA ALA A 136 1.74 -2.82 8.45
C ALA A 136 1.70 -1.74 9.54
N LEU A 137 1.85 -0.46 9.17
CA LEU A 137 1.87 0.66 10.12
C LEU A 137 0.52 0.85 10.81
N GLY A 138 -0.58 0.71 10.04
CA GLY A 138 -1.93 0.86 10.58
C GLY A 138 -2.25 -0.17 11.66
N LYS A 139 -1.86 -1.44 11.44
CA LYS A 139 -2.11 -2.52 12.41
C LYS A 139 -1.05 -2.66 13.50
N THR A 140 -0.02 -1.88 13.48
CA THR A 140 1.02 -1.89 14.53
C THR A 140 1.04 -0.55 15.27
N TRP A 141 1.71 0.42 14.69
CA TRP A 141 1.96 1.71 15.32
C TRP A 141 0.69 2.56 15.44
N ALA A 142 -0.05 2.75 14.34
CA ALA A 142 -1.22 3.64 14.32
C ALA A 142 -2.38 3.08 15.17
N ALA A 143 -2.59 1.77 15.17
CA ALA A 143 -3.59 1.13 16.03
C ALA A 143 -3.40 1.52 17.50
N LYS A 144 -2.17 1.47 17.99
CA LYS A 144 -1.84 1.73 19.41
C LYS A 144 -1.71 3.22 19.72
N HIS A 145 -1.00 3.97 18.87
CA HIS A 145 -0.54 5.32 19.20
C HIS A 145 -1.44 6.43 18.64
N VAL A 146 -2.20 6.14 17.59
CA VAL A 146 -3.11 7.12 16.95
C VAL A 146 -4.56 6.82 17.30
N TRP A 147 -4.97 5.58 17.11
CA TRP A 147 -6.39 5.19 17.25
C TRP A 147 -6.73 4.62 18.62
N ASN A 148 -5.75 4.26 19.42
CA ASN A 148 -5.93 3.61 20.73
C ASN A 148 -6.85 2.38 20.63
N LYS A 149 -6.56 1.50 19.65
CA LYS A 149 -7.30 0.28 19.35
C LYS A 149 -6.41 -0.94 19.43
N ASP A 150 -7.02 -2.09 19.74
CA ASP A 150 -6.32 -3.36 19.59
C ASP A 150 -6.07 -3.62 18.10
N PRO A 151 -4.84 -3.96 17.69
CA PRO A 151 -4.53 -4.31 16.28
C PRO A 151 -5.44 -5.38 15.68
N ARG A 152 -6.00 -6.28 16.49
CA ARG A 152 -6.92 -7.35 16.06
C ARG A 152 -8.30 -6.82 15.67
N ASP A 153 -8.69 -5.68 16.20
CA ASP A 153 -9.98 -5.05 15.92
C ASP A 153 -9.89 -4.07 14.75
N VAL A 154 -8.68 -3.68 14.33
CA VAL A 154 -8.46 -2.79 13.19
C VAL A 154 -8.63 -3.56 11.88
N CYS A 155 -9.55 -3.10 11.04
CA CYS A 155 -9.78 -3.58 9.68
C CYS A 155 -9.39 -2.50 8.68
N ILE A 156 -8.33 -2.73 7.89
CA ILE A 156 -7.89 -1.76 6.87
C ILE A 156 -8.45 -2.17 5.53
N VAL A 157 -9.18 -1.26 4.91
CA VAL A 157 -9.86 -1.43 3.62
C VAL A 157 -9.13 -0.60 2.57
N SER A 158 -8.40 -1.23 1.68
CA SER A 158 -7.80 -0.53 0.55
C SER A 158 -8.82 -0.28 -0.55
N ILE A 159 -8.95 0.97 -0.96
CA ILE A 159 -9.81 1.40 -2.06
C ILE A 159 -8.88 1.74 -3.22
N THR A 160 -8.84 0.86 -4.23
CA THR A 160 -7.90 0.99 -5.35
C THR A 160 -8.47 0.36 -6.62
N PRO A 161 -8.24 0.93 -7.81
CA PRO A 161 -8.65 0.32 -9.08
C PRO A 161 -7.73 -0.81 -9.53
N CYS A 162 -6.59 -1.02 -8.88
CA CYS A 162 -5.59 -2.00 -9.30
C CYS A 162 -5.93 -3.41 -8.80
N THR A 163 -6.41 -4.29 -9.68
CA THR A 163 -6.73 -5.68 -9.33
C THR A 163 -5.49 -6.53 -8.97
N ALA A 164 -4.31 -6.17 -9.46
CA ALA A 164 -3.07 -6.84 -9.10
C ALA A 164 -2.72 -6.70 -7.59
N LYS A 165 -3.31 -5.72 -6.90
CA LYS A 165 -3.18 -5.58 -5.44
C LYS A 165 -3.84 -6.72 -4.67
N ILE A 166 -4.84 -7.41 -5.24
CA ILE A 166 -5.42 -8.63 -4.64
C ILE A 166 -4.35 -9.72 -4.58
N PHE A 167 -3.61 -9.90 -5.67
CA PHE A 167 -2.52 -10.87 -5.71
C PHE A 167 -1.40 -10.51 -4.72
N GLU A 168 -1.00 -9.24 -4.66
CA GLU A 168 -0.01 -8.77 -3.69
C GLU A 168 -0.45 -9.08 -2.25
N ALA A 169 -1.72 -8.83 -1.93
CA ALA A 169 -2.27 -9.09 -0.60
C ALA A 169 -2.35 -10.58 -0.24
N SER A 170 -2.47 -11.45 -1.24
CA SER A 170 -2.55 -12.90 -1.03
C SER A 170 -1.17 -13.58 -0.84
N ARG A 171 -0.08 -12.84 -1.04
CA ARG A 171 1.28 -13.39 -0.86
C ARG A 171 1.54 -13.71 0.61
N PRO A 172 2.23 -14.81 0.93
CA PRO A 172 2.51 -15.22 2.31
C PRO A 172 3.18 -14.14 3.16
N GLU A 173 4.09 -13.36 2.56
CA GLU A 173 4.77 -12.25 3.20
C GLU A 173 3.89 -11.03 3.48
N SER A 174 2.69 -10.98 2.86
CA SER A 174 1.72 -9.89 3.02
C SER A 174 0.60 -10.22 4.00
N VAL A 175 0.28 -11.49 4.20
CA VAL A 175 -0.91 -12.00 4.92
C VAL A 175 -0.99 -11.54 6.38
N SER A 176 0.13 -11.19 7.00
CA SER A 176 0.14 -10.79 8.41
C SER A 176 -0.57 -9.45 8.69
N TYR A 177 -0.88 -8.63 7.68
CA TYR A 177 -1.18 -7.22 7.90
C TYR A 177 -2.46 -6.69 7.29
N THR A 178 -3.06 -7.36 6.31
CA THR A 178 -4.19 -6.77 5.57
C THR A 178 -5.30 -7.77 5.31
N HIS A 179 -6.50 -7.43 5.75
CA HIS A 179 -7.69 -7.83 5.02
C HIS A 179 -7.91 -6.78 3.93
N LEU A 180 -7.43 -7.07 2.73
CA LEU A 180 -7.66 -6.23 1.55
C LEU A 180 -9.05 -6.55 1.01
N THR A 181 -9.90 -5.55 1.02
CA THR A 181 -11.14 -5.55 0.28
C THR A 181 -11.03 -4.50 -0.81
N LEU A 182 -11.12 -4.93 -2.04
CA LEU A 182 -11.16 -4.06 -3.20
C LEU A 182 -12.59 -4.01 -3.71
N PRO A 183 -13.27 -2.87 -3.69
CA PRO A 183 -14.38 -2.67 -4.58
C PRO A 183 -13.80 -2.54 -6.00
N THR A 184 -13.84 -3.62 -6.76
CA THR A 184 -13.67 -3.56 -8.21
C THR A 184 -15.05 -3.36 -8.79
N THR A 185 -15.30 -2.21 -9.40
CA THR A 185 -16.41 -2.09 -10.34
C THR A 185 -16.10 -3.00 -11.53
N PRO A 186 -16.98 -3.94 -11.90
CA PRO A 186 -16.82 -4.64 -13.17
C PRO A 186 -17.03 -3.63 -14.30
N TYR A 187 -16.07 -3.53 -15.21
CA TYR A 187 -16.32 -2.95 -16.51
C TYR A 187 -17.22 -3.86 -17.34
#